data_0df5b443af39aebf00792ed1e101804c
#
_entry.id   0df5b443af39aebf00792ed1e101804c
#
_cell.length_a   1.000
_cell.length_b   1.000
_cell.length_c   1.000
_cell.angle_alpha   90.00
_cell.angle_beta   90.00
_cell.angle_gamma   90.00
#
_symmetry.space_group_name_H-M   'P 1'
#
loop_
_entity.id
_entity.type
_entity.pdbx_description
1 polymer ?
#
loop_
_entity_poly.entity_id
_entity_poly.type
_entity_poly.pdbx_seq_one_letter_code
_entity_poly.pdbx_strand_id
1 'polypeptide(L)'
;YEIRLSLVGSEMCIRDRSKDNSKPQILIFHTHSQEGFTDTVEGDVSTTIIGVGNYLTELLVNKYGYNVIHDTSVYDYVDGKLDRSKAYTYAENGIEKILADNPTIEVVIDLHRDGVADTTHLLTNIDGKDMARVMLFNGLSYSKVNGDIAYLNNPYRDDNLAMSLQMQLLGEAYYPGYLRNIYVNAYRYCLHKRGRSMLIEAGAQTNTVGEVKNAMEPLADILNKCLSGEKMIN
;
A
#
# COMPACT_ATOMS: atom_id res chain seq x y z
N TYR A 1 -25.09 -9.91 -8.48
CA TYR A 1 -24.39 -10.20 -7.21
C TYR A 1 -24.67 -9.03 -6.30
N GLU A 2 -25.59 -9.17 -5.36
CA GLU A 2 -25.75 -8.25 -4.24
C GLU A 2 -24.55 -8.44 -3.31
N ILE A 3 -23.63 -7.49 -3.33
CA ILE A 3 -22.68 -7.32 -2.23
C ILE A 3 -23.55 -6.85 -1.06
N ARG A 4 -23.85 -7.73 -0.12
CA ARG A 4 -24.62 -7.37 1.06
C ARG A 4 -23.85 -6.28 1.80
N LEU A 5 -24.47 -5.13 1.96
CA LEU A 5 -24.03 -4.02 2.82
C LEU A 5 -23.75 -4.44 4.29
N SER A 6 -24.03 -5.70 4.65
CA SER A 6 -23.71 -6.30 5.94
C SER A 6 -22.19 -6.45 6.18
N LEU A 7 -21.33 -6.35 5.14
CA LEU A 7 -19.88 -6.34 5.27
C LEU A 7 -19.33 -4.97 5.74
N VAL A 8 -20.11 -3.91 5.63
CA VAL A 8 -19.70 -2.54 6.02
C VAL A 8 -20.04 -2.24 7.48
N GLY A 9 -20.80 -3.07 8.16
CA GLY A 9 -21.34 -2.82 9.51
C GLY A 9 -20.84 -3.72 10.64
N SER A 10 -20.06 -4.74 10.38
CA SER A 10 -19.62 -5.64 11.43
C SER A 10 -18.13 -5.49 11.72
N GLU A 11 -17.80 -5.17 12.94
CA GLU A 11 -16.59 -5.45 13.76
C GLU A 11 -15.22 -5.74 13.08
N MET A 12 -15.13 -5.89 11.75
CA MET A 12 -13.93 -6.34 11.03
C MET A 12 -12.85 -5.28 10.92
N CYS A 13 -13.19 -3.98 11.03
CA CYS A 13 -12.21 -2.89 11.06
C CYS A 13 -12.08 -2.22 12.44
N ILE A 14 -12.98 -2.53 13.37
CA ILE A 14 -13.03 -1.97 14.73
C ILE A 14 -12.58 -3.03 15.76
N ARG A 15 -11.55 -3.80 15.48
CA ARG A 15 -10.79 -4.35 16.60
C ARG A 15 -9.99 -3.17 17.13
N ASP A 16 -10.31 -2.82 18.38
CA ASP A 16 -9.57 -1.85 19.19
C ASP A 16 -8.08 -2.06 18.94
N ARG A 17 -7.51 -1.23 18.05
CA ARG A 17 -6.08 -1.29 17.78
C ARG A 17 -5.39 -1.00 19.09
N SER A 18 -4.45 -1.80 19.50
CA SER A 18 -3.56 -1.45 20.60
C SER A 18 -3.00 -0.06 20.30
N LYS A 19 -3.39 0.94 21.11
CA LYS A 19 -2.81 2.29 21.05
C LYS A 19 -1.36 2.31 21.55
N ASP A 20 -0.82 1.13 21.86
CA ASP A 20 0.55 0.96 22.29
C ASP A 20 1.48 1.11 21.08
N ASN A 21 2.01 2.31 20.90
CA ASN A 21 3.01 2.63 19.89
C ASN A 21 4.47 2.34 20.36
N SER A 22 4.64 1.72 21.52
CA SER A 22 5.96 1.27 22.00
C SER A 22 6.54 0.15 21.14
N LYS A 23 5.69 -0.53 20.36
CA LYS A 23 6.08 -1.63 19.47
C LYS A 23 5.62 -1.35 18.03
N PRO A 24 6.32 -1.90 17.03
CA PRO A 24 5.96 -1.74 15.62
C PRO A 24 4.54 -2.20 15.32
N GLN A 25 3.79 -1.38 14.56
CA GLN A 25 2.39 -1.60 14.19
C GLN A 25 2.20 -1.72 12.67
N ILE A 26 3.07 -1.04 11.91
CA ILE A 26 3.01 -0.95 10.45
C ILE A 26 4.38 -1.34 9.89
N LEU A 27 4.37 -2.15 8.83
CA LEU A 27 5.52 -2.42 7.98
C LEU A 27 5.26 -1.80 6.61
N ILE A 28 6.20 -0.97 6.14
CA ILE A 28 6.28 -0.51 4.75
C ILE A 28 7.50 -1.17 4.13
N PHE A 29 7.36 -1.71 2.93
CA PHE A 29 8.45 -2.30 2.16
C PHE A 29 8.22 -2.08 0.66
N HIS A 30 9.16 -2.47 -0.18
CA HIS A 30 9.11 -2.29 -1.62
C HIS A 30 9.61 -3.54 -2.33
N THR A 31 8.71 -4.33 -2.90
CA THR A 31 9.12 -5.47 -3.74
C THR A 31 9.96 -4.99 -4.94
N HIS A 32 9.65 -3.79 -5.46
CA HIS A 32 10.38 -3.14 -6.55
C HIS A 32 11.04 -1.83 -6.08
N SER A 33 12.14 -1.94 -5.33
CA SER A 33 12.84 -0.81 -4.72
C SER A 33 13.50 0.16 -5.72
N GLN A 34 13.73 -0.28 -6.97
CA GLN A 34 14.37 0.51 -8.03
C GLN A 34 13.38 1.37 -8.84
N GLU A 35 12.11 1.46 -8.40
CA GLU A 35 11.13 2.29 -9.09
C GLU A 35 11.40 3.77 -8.92
N GLY A 36 11.51 4.48 -10.06
CA GLY A 36 11.77 5.91 -10.14
C GLY A 36 10.65 6.66 -10.87
N PHE A 37 10.82 7.96 -10.95
CA PHE A 37 9.89 8.95 -11.51
C PHE A 37 10.59 9.77 -12.60
N THR A 38 9.88 10.74 -13.23
CA THR A 38 10.44 11.55 -14.32
C THR A 38 11.66 12.37 -13.91
N ASP A 39 11.75 12.75 -12.64
CA ASP A 39 12.79 13.58 -12.03
C ASP A 39 13.72 12.81 -11.08
N THR A 40 13.69 11.47 -11.14
CA THR A 40 14.63 10.64 -10.37
C THR A 40 16.06 10.91 -10.78
N VAL A 41 16.90 11.16 -9.78
CA VAL A 41 18.35 11.37 -9.93
C VAL A 41 19.08 10.06 -9.69
N GLU A 42 19.90 9.64 -10.63
CA GLU A 42 20.68 8.40 -10.53
C GLU A 42 21.56 8.41 -9.26
N GLY A 43 21.46 7.34 -8.46
CA GLY A 43 22.18 7.20 -7.20
C GLY A 43 21.55 7.92 -6.01
N ASP A 44 20.51 8.73 -6.20
CA ASP A 44 19.80 9.39 -5.10
C ASP A 44 18.46 8.67 -4.80
N VAL A 45 18.50 7.75 -3.83
CA VAL A 45 17.31 6.99 -3.41
C VAL A 45 16.20 7.87 -2.85
N SER A 46 16.48 9.11 -2.44
CA SER A 46 15.45 10.04 -1.94
C SER A 46 14.48 10.49 -3.03
N THR A 47 14.86 10.30 -4.30
CA THR A 47 14.07 10.62 -5.50
C THR A 47 13.39 9.40 -6.13
N THR A 48 13.40 8.28 -5.43
CA THR A 48 12.75 7.02 -5.83
C THR A 48 11.56 6.68 -4.93
N ILE A 49 10.95 5.51 -5.17
CA ILE A 49 9.88 4.99 -4.32
C ILE A 49 10.31 4.83 -2.85
N ILE A 50 11.60 4.57 -2.59
CA ILE A 50 12.15 4.52 -1.23
C ILE A 50 12.01 5.91 -0.55
N GLY A 51 12.33 7.00 -1.26
CA GLY A 51 12.16 8.35 -0.75
C GLY A 51 10.70 8.72 -0.48
N VAL A 52 9.78 8.17 -1.26
CA VAL A 52 8.33 8.30 -1.02
C VAL A 52 7.92 7.52 0.23
N GLY A 53 8.43 6.29 0.40
CA GLY A 53 8.21 5.47 1.60
C GLY A 53 8.76 6.11 2.87
N ASN A 54 9.93 6.77 2.80
CA ASN A 54 10.48 7.57 3.91
C ASN A 54 9.52 8.68 4.32
N TYR A 55 8.96 9.43 3.36
CA TYR A 55 8.05 10.52 3.64
C TYR A 55 6.70 10.02 4.22
N LEU A 56 6.14 8.92 3.69
CA LEU A 56 4.96 8.29 4.27
C LEU A 56 5.22 7.84 5.72
N THR A 57 6.38 7.24 5.98
CA THR A 57 6.80 6.83 7.31
C THR A 57 6.87 8.02 8.26
N GLU A 58 7.49 9.12 7.83
CA GLU A 58 7.59 10.35 8.60
C GLU A 58 6.19 10.91 8.98
N LEU A 59 5.25 10.94 8.04
CA LEU A 59 3.87 11.36 8.29
C LEU A 59 3.18 10.46 9.31
N LEU A 60 3.29 9.14 9.15
CA LEU A 60 2.65 8.18 10.05
C LEU A 60 3.22 8.26 11.46
N VAL A 61 4.53 8.45 11.61
CA VAL A 61 5.20 8.56 12.92
C VAL A 61 4.92 9.92 13.55
N ASN A 62 5.25 11.01 12.86
CA ASN A 62 5.27 12.35 13.48
C ASN A 62 3.88 12.98 13.62
N LYS A 63 2.99 12.73 12.64
CA LYS A 63 1.64 13.33 12.66
C LYS A 63 0.62 12.45 13.36
N TYR A 64 0.73 11.11 13.20
CA TYR A 64 -0.29 10.18 13.67
C TYR A 64 0.17 9.27 14.82
N GLY A 65 1.46 9.31 15.18
CA GLY A 65 2.01 8.61 16.35
C GLY A 65 2.09 7.08 16.19
N TYR A 66 2.17 6.57 14.96
CA TYR A 66 2.38 5.15 14.70
C TYR A 66 3.84 4.76 14.92
N ASN A 67 4.09 3.51 15.31
CA ASN A 67 5.40 2.91 15.26
C ASN A 67 5.50 2.11 13.94
N VAL A 68 6.36 2.59 13.04
CA VAL A 68 6.48 2.09 11.67
C VAL A 68 7.88 1.53 11.45
N ILE A 69 7.97 0.33 10.90
CA ILE A 69 9.19 -0.17 10.28
C ILE A 69 9.10 0.11 8.79
N HIS A 70 10.08 0.85 8.26
CA HIS A 70 10.27 1.00 6.82
C HIS A 70 11.46 0.16 6.40
N ASP A 71 11.19 -0.95 5.73
CA ASP A 71 12.21 -1.82 5.17
C ASP A 71 12.64 -1.32 3.80
N THR A 72 13.87 -0.89 3.71
CA THR A 72 14.51 -0.38 2.49
C THR A 72 15.40 -1.41 1.80
N SER A 73 15.24 -2.68 2.14
CA SER A 73 15.96 -3.78 1.50
C SER A 73 15.66 -3.84 0.00
N VAL A 74 16.67 -4.26 -0.76
CA VAL A 74 16.57 -4.36 -2.22
C VAL A 74 16.22 -5.80 -2.59
N TYR A 75 15.02 -6.01 -3.14
CA TYR A 75 14.50 -7.32 -3.49
C TYR A 75 14.51 -7.59 -5.01
N ASP A 76 14.60 -6.57 -5.82
CA ASP A 76 14.53 -6.63 -7.28
C ASP A 76 15.87 -6.44 -8.00
N TYR A 77 16.98 -6.33 -7.24
CA TYR A 77 18.31 -6.19 -7.80
C TYR A 77 19.24 -7.26 -7.24
N VAL A 78 19.55 -8.28 -8.05
CA VAL A 78 20.29 -9.47 -7.64
C VAL A 78 21.52 -9.66 -8.54
N ASP A 79 22.66 -9.93 -7.94
CA ASP A 79 23.94 -10.15 -8.64
C ASP A 79 24.29 -9.04 -9.65
N GLY A 80 24.01 -7.79 -9.27
CA GLY A 80 24.29 -6.63 -10.11
C GLY A 80 23.31 -6.42 -11.28
N LYS A 81 22.14 -7.09 -11.27
CA LYS A 81 21.13 -6.97 -12.31
C LYS A 81 19.73 -6.84 -11.75
N LEU A 82 18.90 -6.05 -12.44
CA LEU A 82 17.47 -5.95 -12.13
C LEU A 82 16.80 -7.28 -12.51
N ASP A 83 16.23 -7.97 -11.52
CA ASP A 83 15.44 -9.20 -11.67
C ASP A 83 14.09 -9.07 -10.97
N ARG A 84 13.11 -8.57 -11.69
CA ARG A 84 11.74 -8.44 -11.18
C ARG A 84 10.99 -9.77 -11.05
N SER A 85 11.48 -10.82 -11.75
CA SER A 85 10.78 -12.12 -11.79
C SER A 85 10.78 -12.84 -10.43
N LYS A 86 11.84 -12.63 -9.63
CA LYS A 86 12.03 -13.24 -8.32
C LYS A 86 11.81 -12.28 -7.15
N ALA A 87 11.59 -10.99 -7.44
CA ALA A 87 11.48 -9.94 -6.43
C ALA A 87 10.46 -10.29 -5.32
N TYR A 88 9.28 -10.80 -5.69
CA TYR A 88 8.28 -11.23 -4.71
C TYR A 88 8.73 -12.38 -3.82
N THR A 89 9.53 -13.32 -4.35
CA THR A 89 10.09 -14.43 -3.53
C THR A 89 11.10 -13.91 -2.52
N TYR A 90 11.97 -13.00 -2.94
CA TYR A 90 12.97 -12.41 -2.03
C TYR A 90 12.31 -11.50 -1.00
N ALA A 91 11.35 -10.66 -1.41
CA ALA A 91 10.57 -9.83 -0.51
C ALA A 91 9.80 -10.69 0.51
N GLU A 92 9.13 -11.76 0.08
CA GLU A 92 8.41 -12.68 0.96
C GLU A 92 9.31 -13.20 2.09
N ASN A 93 10.52 -13.65 1.76
CA ASN A 93 11.48 -14.15 2.74
C ASN A 93 11.97 -13.05 3.71
N GLY A 94 12.21 -11.84 3.19
CA GLY A 94 12.64 -10.70 4.00
C GLY A 94 11.58 -10.26 4.99
N ILE A 95 10.35 -10.04 4.51
CA ILE A 95 9.25 -9.57 5.36
C ILE A 95 8.80 -10.63 6.37
N GLU A 96 8.89 -11.93 6.05
CA GLU A 96 8.61 -13.00 7.02
C GLU A 96 9.48 -12.90 8.27
N LYS A 97 10.76 -12.64 8.08
CA LYS A 97 11.68 -12.44 9.22
C LYS A 97 11.29 -11.21 10.04
N ILE A 98 11.03 -10.08 9.38
CA ILE A 98 10.61 -8.85 10.07
C ILE A 98 9.33 -9.08 10.87
N LEU A 99 8.35 -9.78 10.28
CA LEU A 99 7.06 -10.07 10.93
C LEU A 99 7.18 -11.10 12.06
N ALA A 100 8.13 -12.03 11.99
CA ALA A 100 8.42 -12.98 13.07
C ALA A 100 9.07 -12.26 14.27
N ASP A 101 10.02 -11.36 14.01
CA ASP A 101 10.69 -10.57 15.02
C ASP A 101 9.77 -9.49 15.64
N ASN A 102 8.72 -9.07 14.91
CA ASN A 102 7.78 -8.01 15.30
C ASN A 102 6.31 -8.47 15.16
N PRO A 103 5.83 -9.37 16.04
CA PRO A 103 4.49 -9.94 15.93
C PRO A 103 3.35 -8.93 16.15
N THR A 104 3.66 -7.74 16.63
CA THR A 104 2.71 -6.63 16.84
C THR A 104 2.36 -5.88 15.56
N ILE A 105 3.06 -6.14 14.44
CA ILE A 105 2.74 -5.56 13.15
C ILE A 105 1.41 -6.13 12.65
N GLU A 106 0.43 -5.25 12.48
CA GLU A 106 -0.91 -5.57 11.97
C GLU A 106 -1.13 -5.13 10.52
N VAL A 107 -0.43 -4.09 10.07
CA VAL A 107 -0.55 -3.51 8.73
C VAL A 107 0.73 -3.72 7.95
N VAL A 108 0.60 -4.21 6.71
CA VAL A 108 1.73 -4.47 5.81
C VAL A 108 1.47 -3.78 4.47
N ILE A 109 2.33 -2.88 4.08
CA ILE A 109 2.20 -2.06 2.86
C ILE A 109 3.38 -2.35 1.93
N ASP A 110 3.09 -2.89 0.75
CA ASP A 110 4.02 -2.95 -0.37
C ASP A 110 3.82 -1.69 -1.22
N LEU A 111 4.72 -0.72 -1.10
CA LEU A 111 4.56 0.59 -1.74
C LEU A 111 5.31 0.62 -3.06
N HIS A 112 4.57 0.86 -4.14
CA HIS A 112 4.99 0.89 -5.52
C HIS A 112 4.57 2.19 -6.23
N ARG A 113 5.03 2.33 -7.47
CA ARG A 113 4.43 3.19 -8.47
C ARG A 113 3.95 2.35 -9.65
N ASP A 114 2.87 2.75 -10.30
CA ASP A 114 2.30 2.04 -11.45
C ASP A 114 3.18 2.21 -12.71
N GLY A 115 2.99 1.32 -13.66
CA GLY A 115 3.55 1.40 -15.01
C GLY A 115 2.46 1.73 -16.01
N VAL A 116 2.48 2.93 -16.59
CA VAL A 116 1.47 3.41 -17.55
C VAL A 116 2.11 3.81 -18.88
N ALA A 117 1.29 4.09 -19.91
CA ALA A 117 1.80 4.66 -21.15
C ALA A 117 2.43 6.03 -20.88
N ASP A 118 3.51 6.37 -21.58
CA ASP A 118 4.27 7.62 -21.39
C ASP A 118 3.42 8.89 -21.60
N THR A 119 2.30 8.76 -22.29
CA THR A 119 1.32 9.84 -22.49
C THR A 119 0.32 9.99 -21.35
N THR A 120 0.35 9.11 -20.35
CA THR A 120 -0.57 9.11 -19.21
C THR A 120 0.10 9.78 -18.02
N HIS A 121 -0.49 10.86 -17.51
CA HIS A 121 -0.05 11.51 -16.28
C HIS A 121 -1.14 11.36 -15.23
N LEU A 122 -0.84 10.63 -14.15
CA LEU A 122 -1.79 10.34 -13.08
C LEU A 122 -1.81 11.49 -12.07
N LEU A 123 -2.46 12.59 -12.42
CA LEU A 123 -2.49 13.82 -11.63
C LEU A 123 -3.90 14.15 -11.15
N THR A 124 -4.00 14.71 -9.95
CA THR A 124 -5.17 15.38 -9.39
C THR A 124 -4.74 16.61 -8.61
N ASN A 125 -5.70 17.52 -8.34
CA ASN A 125 -5.45 18.70 -7.50
C ASN A 125 -6.41 18.66 -6.31
N ILE A 126 -5.87 18.67 -5.10
CA ILE A 126 -6.62 18.70 -3.85
C ILE A 126 -6.19 19.97 -3.10
N ASP A 127 -7.14 20.84 -2.80
CA ASP A 127 -6.94 22.10 -2.08
C ASP A 127 -5.82 22.98 -2.67
N GLY A 128 -5.71 22.99 -4.01
CA GLY A 128 -4.70 23.79 -4.73
C GLY A 128 -3.32 23.14 -4.82
N LYS A 129 -3.15 21.91 -4.33
CA LYS A 129 -1.90 21.16 -4.36
C LYS A 129 -1.97 20.04 -5.37
N ASP A 130 -1.10 20.07 -6.37
CA ASP A 130 -0.97 19.00 -7.35
C ASP A 130 -0.34 17.76 -6.71
N MET A 131 -0.95 16.60 -6.95
CA MET A 131 -0.49 15.33 -6.43
C MET A 131 -0.82 14.16 -7.35
N ALA A 132 -0.04 13.10 -7.25
CA ALA A 132 -0.28 11.88 -7.98
C ALA A 132 -1.57 11.18 -7.50
N ARG A 133 -2.29 10.53 -8.42
CA ARG A 133 -3.42 9.68 -8.08
C ARG A 133 -2.92 8.32 -7.59
N VAL A 134 -3.55 7.79 -6.55
CA VAL A 134 -3.14 6.53 -5.90
C VAL A 134 -4.16 5.42 -6.19
N MET A 135 -3.68 4.17 -6.31
CA MET A 135 -4.50 2.99 -6.51
C MET A 135 -4.22 1.96 -5.44
N LEU A 136 -5.27 1.41 -4.85
CA LEU A 136 -5.21 0.27 -3.94
C LEU A 136 -5.30 -1.02 -4.75
N PHE A 137 -4.32 -1.90 -4.58
CA PHE A 137 -4.19 -3.13 -5.34
C PHE A 137 -4.35 -4.35 -4.43
N ASN A 138 -5.12 -5.35 -4.88
CA ASN A 138 -5.36 -6.58 -4.13
C ASN A 138 -5.04 -7.83 -4.96
N GLY A 139 -4.29 -8.73 -4.36
CA GLY A 139 -4.03 -10.06 -4.88
C GLY A 139 -5.07 -11.06 -4.36
N LEU A 140 -5.84 -11.66 -5.29
CA LEU A 140 -6.99 -12.48 -4.93
C LEU A 140 -6.65 -13.95 -4.68
N SER A 141 -5.51 -14.44 -5.16
CA SER A 141 -5.23 -15.89 -5.24
C SER A 141 -6.36 -16.66 -5.92
N TYR A 142 -6.97 -16.05 -6.92
CA TYR A 142 -8.14 -16.53 -7.63
C TYR A 142 -8.08 -16.19 -9.11
N SER A 143 -8.46 -17.11 -9.96
CA SER A 143 -8.64 -16.87 -11.39
C SER A 143 -10.06 -17.23 -11.83
N LYS A 144 -10.57 -16.54 -12.86
CA LYS A 144 -11.90 -16.83 -13.42
C LYS A 144 -12.01 -18.24 -14.03
N VAL A 145 -10.87 -18.80 -14.47
CA VAL A 145 -10.81 -20.10 -15.15
C VAL A 145 -10.75 -21.26 -14.15
N ASN A 146 -9.92 -21.13 -13.11
CA ASN A 146 -9.57 -22.24 -12.21
C ASN A 146 -10.11 -22.06 -10.79
N GLY A 147 -10.80 -20.97 -10.49
CA GLY A 147 -11.22 -20.65 -9.12
C GLY A 147 -10.01 -20.29 -8.22
N ASP A 148 -10.03 -20.74 -6.97
CA ASP A 148 -8.96 -20.49 -6.02
C ASP A 148 -7.64 -21.16 -6.46
N ILE A 149 -6.54 -20.41 -6.36
CA ILE A 149 -5.19 -20.89 -6.69
C ILE A 149 -4.60 -21.53 -5.44
N ALA A 150 -4.80 -22.85 -5.28
CA ALA A 150 -4.48 -23.58 -4.06
C ALA A 150 -3.01 -23.43 -3.60
N TYR A 151 -2.03 -23.40 -4.53
CA TYR A 151 -0.61 -23.25 -4.20
C TYR A 151 -0.21 -21.80 -3.84
N LEU A 152 -1.13 -20.84 -4.00
CA LEU A 152 -0.95 -19.44 -3.61
C LEU A 152 -2.01 -19.03 -2.58
N ASN A 153 -2.37 -19.90 -1.65
CA ASN A 153 -3.41 -19.60 -0.67
C ASN A 153 -3.19 -18.24 0.02
N ASN A 154 -4.25 -17.41 0.05
CA ASN A 154 -4.31 -16.15 0.79
C ASN A 154 -5.45 -16.21 1.81
N PRO A 155 -5.15 -16.57 3.07
CA PRO A 155 -6.18 -16.67 4.11
C PRO A 155 -6.78 -15.33 4.51
N TYR A 156 -6.15 -14.21 4.13
CA TYR A 156 -6.54 -12.85 4.46
C TYR A 156 -7.14 -12.07 3.30
N ARG A 157 -7.50 -12.73 2.20
CA ARG A 157 -8.03 -12.09 1.00
C ARG A 157 -9.21 -11.16 1.31
N ASP A 158 -10.17 -11.65 2.07
CA ASP A 158 -11.41 -10.93 2.35
C ASP A 158 -11.16 -9.74 3.30
N ASP A 159 -10.28 -9.90 4.28
CA ASP A 159 -9.85 -8.83 5.18
C ASP A 159 -9.12 -7.71 4.42
N ASN A 160 -8.21 -8.07 3.52
CA ASN A 160 -7.47 -7.11 2.70
C ASN A 160 -8.41 -6.33 1.76
N LEU A 161 -9.38 -7.01 1.14
CA LEU A 161 -10.40 -6.37 0.31
C LEU A 161 -11.29 -5.43 1.12
N ALA A 162 -11.69 -5.85 2.33
CA ALA A 162 -12.51 -5.03 3.22
C ALA A 162 -11.78 -3.74 3.62
N MET A 163 -10.48 -3.84 3.98
CA MET A 163 -9.66 -2.66 4.29
C MET A 163 -9.51 -1.73 3.07
N SER A 164 -9.22 -2.27 1.90
CA SER A 164 -9.11 -1.47 0.67
C SER A 164 -10.42 -0.78 0.33
N LEU A 165 -11.56 -1.46 0.49
CA LEU A 165 -12.88 -0.85 0.27
C LEU A 165 -13.14 0.29 1.26
N GLN A 166 -12.82 0.10 2.54
CA GLN A 166 -12.99 1.13 3.55
C GLN A 166 -12.11 2.35 3.25
N MET A 167 -10.85 2.15 2.88
CA MET A 167 -9.96 3.23 2.48
C MET A 167 -10.47 3.95 1.22
N GLN A 168 -11.01 3.21 0.23
CA GLN A 168 -11.63 3.82 -0.96
C GLN A 168 -12.79 4.72 -0.60
N LEU A 169 -13.70 4.26 0.26
CA LEU A 169 -14.86 5.04 0.70
C LEU A 169 -14.45 6.29 1.48
N LEU A 170 -13.47 6.18 2.37
CA LEU A 170 -12.89 7.33 3.08
C LEU A 170 -12.20 8.29 2.10
N GLY A 171 -11.47 7.77 1.12
CA GLY A 171 -10.84 8.58 0.09
C GLY A 171 -11.84 9.38 -0.74
N GLU A 172 -12.95 8.77 -1.15
CA GLU A 172 -14.02 9.48 -1.88
C GLU A 172 -14.72 10.54 -1.00
N ALA A 173 -14.88 10.25 0.30
CA ALA A 173 -15.53 11.18 1.22
C ALA A 173 -14.69 12.41 1.57
N TYR A 174 -13.37 12.23 1.77
CA TYR A 174 -12.48 13.29 2.25
C TYR A 174 -11.60 13.91 1.16
N TYR A 175 -11.29 13.16 0.10
CA TYR A 175 -10.38 13.54 -0.97
C TYR A 175 -10.92 13.08 -2.33
N PRO A 176 -12.08 13.60 -2.79
CA PRO A 176 -12.71 13.14 -4.03
C PRO A 176 -11.78 13.28 -5.23
N GLY A 177 -11.68 12.20 -6.03
CA GLY A 177 -10.80 12.13 -7.19
C GLY A 177 -9.33 11.80 -6.90
N TYR A 178 -8.94 11.62 -5.63
CA TYR A 178 -7.58 11.24 -5.25
C TYR A 178 -7.29 9.77 -5.56
N LEU A 179 -8.17 8.87 -5.11
CA LEU A 179 -8.00 7.44 -5.36
C LEU A 179 -8.49 7.07 -6.76
N ARG A 180 -7.78 6.16 -7.39
CA ARG A 180 -8.22 5.41 -8.57
C ARG A 180 -9.09 4.24 -8.08
N ASN A 181 -9.82 3.61 -9.00
CA ASN A 181 -10.58 2.39 -8.68
C ASN A 181 -9.65 1.31 -8.12
N ILE A 182 -10.13 0.56 -7.12
CA ILE A 182 -9.42 -0.61 -6.59
C ILE A 182 -9.12 -1.56 -7.75
N TYR A 183 -7.86 -1.99 -7.84
CA TYR A 183 -7.43 -2.99 -8.81
C TYR A 183 -7.29 -4.36 -8.14
N VAL A 184 -7.71 -5.40 -8.84
CA VAL A 184 -7.63 -6.78 -8.36
C VAL A 184 -6.92 -7.65 -9.39
N ASN A 185 -6.05 -8.54 -8.92
CA ASN A 185 -5.32 -9.46 -9.80
C ASN A 185 -5.26 -10.88 -9.22
N ALA A 186 -4.94 -11.86 -10.08
CA ALA A 186 -5.06 -13.27 -9.77
C ALA A 186 -4.05 -13.78 -8.72
N TYR A 187 -2.84 -13.25 -8.68
CA TYR A 187 -1.79 -13.71 -7.75
C TYR A 187 -1.93 -13.08 -6.36
N ARG A 188 -1.11 -13.52 -5.38
CA ARG A 188 -1.22 -13.06 -3.98
C ARG A 188 -0.31 -11.90 -3.58
N TYR A 189 0.80 -11.64 -4.30
CA TYR A 189 1.68 -10.49 -4.12
C TYR A 189 2.13 -10.27 -2.67
N CYS A 190 2.59 -11.18 -1.92
CA CYS A 190 2.91 -11.05 -0.48
C CYS A 190 1.74 -10.62 0.43
N LEU A 191 0.53 -10.40 -0.08
CA LEU A 191 -0.62 -9.91 0.70
C LEU A 191 -1.27 -10.97 1.61
N HIS A 192 -0.69 -12.14 1.69
CA HIS A 192 -1.13 -13.27 2.52
C HIS A 192 -0.48 -13.30 3.91
N LYS A 193 0.28 -12.26 4.27
CA LYS A 193 1.05 -12.26 5.52
C LYS A 193 0.26 -11.72 6.71
N ARG A 194 -0.69 -10.82 6.48
CA ARG A 194 -1.56 -10.21 7.52
C ARG A 194 -2.92 -9.86 6.92
N GLY A 195 -3.94 -9.77 7.79
CA GLY A 195 -5.31 -9.39 7.41
C GLY A 195 -5.50 -7.91 7.06
N ARG A 196 -4.42 -7.12 7.08
CA ARG A 196 -4.40 -5.70 6.66
C ARG A 196 -3.19 -5.46 5.78
N SER A 197 -3.02 -6.33 4.78
CA SER A 197 -1.96 -6.18 3.78
C SER A 197 -2.51 -5.54 2.52
N MET A 198 -1.77 -4.61 1.94
CA MET A 198 -2.12 -3.97 0.67
C MET A 198 -0.87 -3.67 -0.15
N LEU A 199 -1.03 -3.69 -1.46
CA LEU A 199 -0.10 -3.09 -2.39
C LEU A 199 -0.68 -1.74 -2.80
N ILE A 200 0.13 -0.71 -2.79
CA ILE A 200 -0.28 0.65 -3.13
C ILE A 200 0.54 1.13 -4.32
N GLU A 201 -0.14 1.51 -5.40
CA GLU A 201 0.45 2.16 -6.56
C GLU A 201 0.33 3.68 -6.40
N ALA A 202 1.42 4.33 -6.03
CA ALA A 202 1.49 5.77 -5.81
C ALA A 202 1.94 6.49 -7.09
N GLY A 203 0.99 6.97 -7.87
CA GLY A 203 1.27 7.55 -9.18
C GLY A 203 1.85 6.55 -10.17
N ALA A 204 2.69 7.02 -11.09
CA ALA A 204 3.35 6.23 -12.11
C ALA A 204 4.73 6.82 -12.47
N GLN A 205 5.48 6.14 -13.36
CA GLN A 205 6.79 6.63 -13.86
C GLN A 205 6.72 8.00 -14.51
N THR A 206 5.55 8.44 -14.91
CA THR A 206 5.28 9.75 -15.56
C THR A 206 5.02 10.87 -14.57
N ASN A 207 4.91 10.58 -13.28
CA ASN A 207 4.82 11.59 -12.24
C ASN A 207 6.21 12.07 -11.79
N THR A 208 6.26 13.25 -11.16
CA THR A 208 7.43 13.69 -10.40
C THR A 208 7.42 13.12 -8.98
N VAL A 209 8.59 12.99 -8.36
CA VAL A 209 8.69 12.57 -6.95
C VAL A 209 7.94 13.52 -6.01
N GLY A 210 7.91 14.83 -6.37
CA GLY A 210 7.17 15.84 -5.63
C GLY A 210 5.66 15.59 -5.62
N GLU A 211 5.06 15.30 -6.78
CA GLU A 211 3.63 14.96 -6.91
C GLU A 211 3.29 13.71 -6.10
N VAL A 212 4.18 12.71 -6.11
CA VAL A 212 3.95 11.46 -5.38
C VAL A 212 4.13 11.64 -3.87
N LYS A 213 5.11 12.43 -3.41
CA LYS A 213 5.22 12.80 -1.99
C LYS A 213 3.99 13.58 -1.51
N ASN A 214 3.48 14.53 -2.31
CA ASN A 214 2.24 15.24 -1.98
C ASN A 214 1.07 14.27 -1.79
N ALA A 215 0.99 13.21 -2.60
CA ALA A 215 -0.04 12.18 -2.48
C ALA A 215 0.03 11.36 -1.18
N MET A 216 1.18 11.33 -0.50
CA MET A 216 1.32 10.61 0.77
C MET A 216 0.58 11.29 1.93
N GLU A 217 0.29 12.60 1.83
CA GLU A 217 -0.43 13.32 2.89
C GLU A 217 -1.88 12.82 3.04
N PRO A 218 -2.72 12.81 1.97
CA PRO A 218 -4.04 12.20 2.06
C PRO A 218 -3.99 10.69 2.27
N LEU A 219 -2.99 9.97 1.75
CA LEU A 219 -2.86 8.54 2.01
C LEU A 219 -2.68 8.23 3.50
N ALA A 220 -1.78 8.95 4.18
CA ALA A 220 -1.56 8.80 5.61
C ALA A 220 -2.81 9.16 6.43
N ASP A 221 -3.58 10.18 6.03
CA ASP A 221 -4.82 10.57 6.69
C ASP A 221 -5.90 9.49 6.52
N ILE A 222 -6.13 9.00 5.31
CA ILE A 222 -7.09 7.93 5.02
C ILE A 222 -6.73 6.67 5.80
N LEU A 223 -5.45 6.29 5.81
CA LEU A 223 -4.97 5.13 6.57
C LEU A 223 -5.22 5.31 8.07
N ASN A 224 -4.90 6.49 8.62
CA ASN A 224 -5.16 6.79 10.03
C ASN A 224 -6.67 6.72 10.35
N LYS A 225 -7.53 7.33 9.53
CA LYS A 225 -8.99 7.26 9.70
C LYS A 225 -9.51 5.83 9.66
N CYS A 226 -9.03 5.02 8.71
CA CYS A 226 -9.35 3.61 8.59
C CYS A 226 -8.93 2.83 9.86
N LEU A 227 -7.72 3.04 10.35
CA LEU A 227 -7.18 2.31 11.50
C LEU A 227 -7.73 2.79 12.85
N SER A 228 -8.17 4.05 12.95
CA SER A 228 -8.83 4.58 14.15
C SER A 228 -10.31 4.24 14.25
N GLY A 229 -10.86 3.57 13.22
CA GLY A 229 -12.28 3.23 13.19
C GLY A 229 -13.20 4.44 12.99
N GLU A 230 -12.71 5.49 12.33
CA GLU A 230 -13.52 6.65 11.99
C GLU A 230 -14.70 6.23 11.11
N LYS A 231 -15.92 6.51 11.58
CA LYS A 231 -17.13 6.23 10.82
C LYS A 231 -17.26 7.26 9.71
N MET A 232 -17.66 6.81 8.52
CA MET A 232 -18.04 7.74 7.45
C MET A 232 -19.08 8.74 7.99
N ILE A 233 -18.92 10.01 7.67
CA ILE A 233 -19.91 11.04 7.93
C ILE A 233 -21.10 10.72 7.01
N ASN A 234 -22.26 10.42 7.60
CA ASN A 234 -23.52 10.22 6.88
C ASN A 234 -23.99 11.53 6.27
#